data_7174ad77287ceff3dc7cb6268612b5d1
#
_entry.id   7174ad77287ceff3dc7cb6268612b5d1
#
_cell.length_a   1.000
_cell.length_b   1.000
_cell.length_c   1.000
_cell.angle_alpha   90.00
_cell.angle_beta   90.00
_cell.angle_gamma   90.00
#
_symmetry.space_group_name_H-M   'P 1'
#
loop_
_entity.id
_entity.type
_entity.pdbx_description
1 polymer ?
#
loop_
_entity_poly.entity_id
_entity_poly.type
_entity_poly.pdbx_seq_one_letter_code
_entity_poly.pdbx_strand_id
1 'polypeptide(L)'
;MNMMQMVGTMVCCYFVTLTLLAIYRNIINVKVGNAVFIIVDLIFFLFWNYAAYQRGWLKDGFMTLENISPFIMTLIPLTVFMSGRVRSYCNSAIAFLWVGMFLALLISPQHAYIFSYDIEATPIYTAEAACHLIASLYGAYLIITKQVNCDARHWRRSVVCMFSVIGFGVLLNYIFHTRNFGMDPYGDYTIYMIDIFGSFEATLVAYLLGVLLVLTIGMEIGYLFFKLVESTHEERDELQGSTSSVTAEAATPSTTGDGNMEENA
;
A
#
# COMPACT_ATOMS: atom_id res chain seq x y z
N MET A 1 -21.19 13.71 -8.17
CA MET A 1 -19.75 13.69 -8.53
C MET A 1 -19.60 12.62 -9.60
N ASN A 2 -19.05 12.92 -10.77
CA ASN A 2 -18.82 11.89 -11.78
C ASN A 2 -17.60 11.02 -11.41
N MET A 3 -17.45 9.88 -12.09
CA MET A 3 -16.36 8.92 -11.81
C MET A 3 -14.96 9.57 -11.89
N MET A 4 -14.72 10.40 -12.88
CA MET A 4 -13.42 11.08 -13.06
C MET A 4 -13.12 12.06 -11.91
N GLN A 5 -14.13 12.78 -11.43
CA GLN A 5 -13.98 13.66 -10.27
C GLN A 5 -13.69 12.86 -8.99
N MET A 6 -14.35 11.71 -8.82
CA MET A 6 -14.12 10.83 -7.69
C MET A 6 -12.68 10.30 -7.69
N VAL A 7 -12.23 9.74 -8.80
CA VAL A 7 -10.85 9.23 -8.94
C VAL A 7 -9.84 10.35 -8.73
N GLY A 8 -10.05 11.52 -9.35
CA GLY A 8 -9.18 12.69 -9.18
C GLY A 8 -9.08 13.14 -7.71
N THR A 9 -10.22 13.17 -7.00
CA THR A 9 -10.23 13.48 -5.55
C THR A 9 -9.45 12.45 -4.75
N MET A 10 -9.64 11.16 -5.02
CA MET A 10 -8.91 10.08 -4.33
C MET A 10 -7.41 10.15 -4.59
N VAL A 11 -6.99 10.46 -5.81
CA VAL A 11 -5.57 10.66 -6.16
C VAL A 11 -4.98 11.86 -5.42
N CYS A 12 -5.69 12.99 -5.34
CA CYS A 12 -5.26 14.14 -4.54
C CYS A 12 -5.13 13.76 -3.05
N CYS A 13 -6.13 13.07 -2.48
CA CYS A 13 -6.08 12.59 -1.11
C CYS A 13 -4.89 11.63 -0.88
N TYR A 14 -4.61 10.77 -1.86
CA TYR A 14 -3.47 9.86 -1.81
C TYR A 14 -2.16 10.62 -1.65
N PHE A 15 -1.85 11.56 -2.54
CA PHE A 15 -0.59 12.30 -2.48
C PHE A 15 -0.48 13.19 -1.26
N VAL A 16 -1.57 13.85 -0.84
CA VAL A 16 -1.58 14.63 0.40
C VAL A 16 -1.28 13.74 1.60
N THR A 17 -1.95 12.59 1.72
CA THR A 17 -1.74 11.67 2.82
C THR A 17 -0.32 11.09 2.80
N LEU A 18 0.18 10.69 1.64
CA LEU A 18 1.54 10.18 1.47
C LEU A 18 2.59 11.22 1.90
N THR A 19 2.39 12.48 1.50
CA THR A 19 3.26 13.60 1.90
C THR A 19 3.22 13.83 3.41
N LEU A 20 2.04 13.82 4.02
CA LEU A 20 1.91 13.95 5.47
C LEU A 20 2.58 12.79 6.21
N LEU A 21 2.41 11.55 5.75
CA LEU A 21 3.09 10.39 6.32
C LEU A 21 4.62 10.54 6.23
N ALA A 22 5.13 11.04 5.12
CA ALA A 22 6.56 11.28 4.94
C ALA A 22 7.08 12.37 5.89
N ILE A 23 6.40 13.53 5.99
CA ILE A 23 6.79 14.64 6.85
C ILE A 23 6.77 14.27 8.33
N TYR A 24 5.73 13.57 8.76
CA TYR A 24 5.50 13.27 10.18
C TYR A 24 5.99 11.88 10.61
N ARG A 25 6.77 11.18 9.78
CA ARG A 25 7.19 9.80 10.03
C ARG A 25 7.80 9.57 11.42
N ASN A 26 8.58 10.52 11.92
CA ASN A 26 9.29 10.42 13.18
C ASN A 26 8.39 10.59 14.41
N ILE A 27 7.19 11.18 14.22
CA ILE A 27 6.20 11.44 15.29
C ILE A 27 5.11 10.38 15.31
N ILE A 28 4.96 9.63 14.22
CA ILE A 28 3.91 8.63 14.09
C ILE A 28 4.14 7.49 15.08
N ASN A 29 3.16 7.28 15.96
CA ASN A 29 3.13 6.06 16.76
C ASN A 29 2.72 4.89 15.86
N VAL A 30 3.68 3.99 15.59
CA VAL A 30 3.51 2.85 14.65
C VAL A 30 2.34 1.96 15.03
N LYS A 31 2.08 1.73 16.34
CA LYS A 31 0.94 0.90 16.79
C LYS A 31 -0.39 1.57 16.47
N VAL A 32 -0.49 2.86 16.73
CA VAL A 32 -1.70 3.65 16.45
C VAL A 32 -1.92 3.74 14.95
N GLY A 33 -0.88 4.04 14.17
CA GLY A 33 -0.97 4.09 12.71
C GLY A 33 -1.44 2.78 12.10
N ASN A 34 -0.86 1.65 12.51
CA ASN A 34 -1.33 0.34 12.07
C ASN A 34 -2.80 0.12 12.41
N ALA A 35 -3.23 0.42 13.64
CA ALA A 35 -4.62 0.25 14.05
C ALA A 35 -5.58 1.11 13.22
N VAL A 36 -5.22 2.36 12.94
CA VAL A 36 -6.03 3.25 12.10
C VAL A 36 -6.19 2.69 10.70
N PHE A 37 -5.10 2.30 10.03
CA PHE A 37 -5.17 1.72 8.68
C PHE A 37 -6.01 0.45 8.64
N ILE A 38 -5.82 -0.45 9.61
CA ILE A 38 -6.56 -1.72 9.69
C ILE A 38 -8.06 -1.47 9.90
N ILE A 39 -8.43 -0.55 10.79
CA ILE A 39 -9.85 -0.23 11.05
C ILE A 39 -10.49 0.40 9.82
N VAL A 40 -9.81 1.34 9.16
CA VAL A 40 -10.33 2.02 7.98
C VAL A 40 -10.46 1.03 6.81
N ASP A 41 -9.46 0.20 6.58
CA ASP A 41 -9.51 -0.85 5.56
C ASP A 41 -10.67 -1.81 5.82
N LEU A 42 -10.83 -2.30 7.06
CA LEU A 42 -11.92 -3.20 7.44
C LEU A 42 -13.30 -2.60 7.20
N ILE A 43 -13.50 -1.31 7.52
CA ILE A 43 -14.77 -0.62 7.30
C ILE A 43 -15.11 -0.60 5.79
N PHE A 44 -14.17 -0.17 4.94
CA PHE A 44 -14.42 -0.09 3.50
C PHE A 44 -14.52 -1.47 2.86
N PHE A 45 -13.73 -2.42 3.30
CA PHE A 45 -13.79 -3.81 2.83
C PHE A 45 -15.14 -4.46 3.17
N LEU A 46 -15.65 -4.28 4.38
CA LEU A 46 -16.97 -4.78 4.76
C LEU A 46 -18.09 -4.07 3.98
N PHE A 47 -17.97 -2.77 3.78
CA PHE A 47 -18.94 -2.02 2.98
C PHE A 47 -18.95 -2.49 1.52
N TRP A 48 -17.78 -2.73 0.92
CA TRP A 48 -17.66 -3.27 -0.43
C TRP A 48 -18.29 -4.66 -0.55
N ASN A 49 -17.96 -5.57 0.38
CA ASN A 49 -18.56 -6.91 0.38
C ASN A 49 -20.08 -6.87 0.59
N TYR A 50 -20.57 -6.00 1.46
CA TYR A 50 -22.01 -5.82 1.65
C TYR A 50 -22.70 -5.32 0.38
N ALA A 51 -22.14 -4.32 -0.28
CA ALA A 51 -22.66 -3.80 -1.53
C ALA A 51 -22.65 -4.85 -2.66
N ALA A 52 -21.60 -5.65 -2.75
CA ALA A 52 -21.49 -6.78 -3.68
C ALA A 52 -22.52 -7.89 -3.37
N TYR A 53 -22.74 -8.19 -2.09
CA TYR A 53 -23.78 -9.14 -1.65
C TYR A 53 -25.19 -8.70 -2.07
N GLN A 54 -25.53 -7.44 -1.86
CA GLN A 54 -26.83 -6.89 -2.25
C GLN A 54 -27.09 -6.99 -3.75
N ARG A 55 -26.05 -6.98 -4.55
CA ARG A 55 -26.11 -7.16 -6.02
C ARG A 55 -26.08 -8.62 -6.47
N GLY A 56 -25.94 -9.56 -5.56
CA GLY A 56 -25.83 -10.98 -5.87
C GLY A 56 -24.51 -11.40 -6.51
N TRP A 57 -23.47 -10.56 -6.44
CA TRP A 57 -22.14 -10.86 -7.00
C TRP A 57 -21.36 -11.88 -6.17
N LEU A 58 -21.75 -12.11 -4.92
CA LEU A 58 -21.12 -13.12 -4.05
C LEU A 58 -21.68 -14.55 -4.24
N LYS A 59 -22.48 -14.79 -5.28
CA LYS A 59 -23.12 -16.11 -5.48
C LYS A 59 -22.12 -17.24 -5.68
N ASP A 60 -20.95 -16.96 -6.25
CA ASP A 60 -19.99 -17.95 -6.72
C ASP A 60 -18.73 -18.08 -5.85
N GLY A 61 -18.68 -17.45 -4.68
CA GLY A 61 -17.54 -17.59 -3.76
C GLY A 61 -17.17 -16.34 -2.96
N PHE A 62 -16.15 -16.49 -2.11
CA PHE A 62 -15.62 -15.38 -1.34
C PHE A 62 -14.82 -14.43 -2.25
N MET A 63 -15.19 -13.16 -2.31
CA MET A 63 -14.43 -12.13 -3.05
C MET A 63 -12.97 -12.00 -2.58
N THR A 64 -12.64 -12.54 -1.42
CA THR A 64 -11.29 -12.45 -0.82
C THR A 64 -10.18 -13.07 -1.65
N LEU A 65 -10.48 -14.08 -2.47
CA LEU A 65 -9.49 -14.75 -3.30
C LEU A 65 -9.76 -14.58 -4.81
N GLU A 66 -10.75 -13.79 -5.20
CA GLU A 66 -11.10 -13.60 -6.61
C GLU A 66 -9.92 -13.03 -7.43
N ASN A 67 -9.19 -12.08 -6.86
CA ASN A 67 -7.94 -11.59 -7.42
C ASN A 67 -7.01 -11.03 -6.33
N ILE A 68 -5.86 -10.47 -6.74
CA ILE A 68 -4.84 -9.98 -5.79
C ILE A 68 -5.36 -8.85 -4.91
N SER A 69 -6.17 -7.93 -5.42
CA SER A 69 -6.63 -6.77 -4.67
C SER A 69 -7.52 -7.14 -3.48
N PRO A 70 -8.61 -7.91 -3.63
CA PRO A 70 -9.40 -8.40 -2.50
C PRO A 70 -8.58 -9.22 -1.51
N PHE A 71 -7.61 -10.00 -2.01
CA PHE A 71 -6.71 -10.75 -1.13
C PHE A 71 -5.89 -9.82 -0.23
N ILE A 72 -5.27 -8.78 -0.78
CA ILE A 72 -4.48 -7.81 0.00
C ILE A 72 -5.35 -7.07 1.03
N MET A 73 -6.54 -6.64 0.65
CA MET A 73 -7.51 -5.99 1.54
C MET A 73 -7.94 -6.92 2.69
N THR A 74 -8.07 -8.22 2.42
CA THR A 74 -8.32 -9.23 3.47
C THR A 74 -7.08 -9.45 4.34
N LEU A 75 -5.89 -9.44 3.73
CA LEU A 75 -4.63 -9.69 4.41
C LEU A 75 -4.29 -8.61 5.44
N ILE A 76 -4.60 -7.34 5.15
CA ILE A 76 -4.31 -6.20 6.03
C ILE A 76 -4.90 -6.43 7.43
N PRO A 77 -6.22 -6.63 7.64
CA PRO A 77 -6.77 -6.86 8.95
C PRO A 77 -6.30 -8.18 9.57
N LEU A 78 -6.04 -9.22 8.78
CA LEU A 78 -5.53 -10.48 9.28
C LEU A 78 -4.13 -10.38 9.89
N THR A 79 -3.31 -9.39 9.50
CA THR A 79 -1.98 -9.18 10.08
C THR A 79 -2.00 -8.94 11.59
N VAL A 80 -3.14 -8.51 12.16
CA VAL A 80 -3.30 -8.35 13.63
C VAL A 80 -3.13 -9.66 14.36
N PHE A 81 -3.67 -10.74 13.79
CA PHE A 81 -3.66 -12.08 14.39
C PHE A 81 -2.38 -12.86 14.09
N MET A 82 -1.57 -12.34 13.18
CA MET A 82 -0.32 -12.97 12.80
C MET A 82 0.83 -12.47 13.65
N SER A 83 1.81 -13.32 13.92
CA SER A 83 3.01 -12.98 14.70
C SER A 83 4.28 -13.40 13.99
N GLY A 84 5.41 -12.81 14.42
CA GLY A 84 6.74 -13.20 14.01
C GLY A 84 6.98 -13.24 12.51
N ARG A 85 7.41 -14.40 11.99
CA ARG A 85 7.79 -14.56 10.58
C ARG A 85 6.62 -14.38 9.63
N VAL A 86 5.45 -14.94 9.95
CA VAL A 86 4.27 -14.89 9.07
C VAL A 86 3.85 -13.44 8.80
N ARG A 87 3.72 -12.63 9.85
CA ARG A 87 3.43 -11.19 9.70
C ARG A 87 4.45 -10.50 8.80
N SER A 88 5.75 -10.83 8.94
CA SER A 88 6.80 -10.23 8.11
C SER A 88 6.66 -10.59 6.63
N TYR A 89 6.25 -11.81 6.28
CA TYR A 89 5.98 -12.20 4.90
C TYR A 89 4.78 -11.43 4.34
N CYS A 90 3.69 -11.36 5.09
CA CYS A 90 2.47 -10.64 4.70
C CYS A 90 2.72 -9.14 4.56
N ASN A 91 3.38 -8.52 5.54
CA ASN A 91 3.70 -7.08 5.46
C ASN A 91 4.62 -6.77 4.28
N SER A 92 5.57 -7.65 3.94
CA SER A 92 6.42 -7.47 2.76
C SER A 92 5.61 -7.53 1.46
N ALA A 93 4.64 -8.45 1.36
CA ALA A 93 3.76 -8.54 0.20
C ALA A 93 2.88 -7.27 0.06
N ILE A 94 2.23 -6.83 1.15
CA ILE A 94 1.42 -5.60 1.18
C ILE A 94 2.29 -4.40 0.79
N ALA A 95 3.50 -4.29 1.39
CA ALA A 95 4.40 -3.18 1.14
C ALA A 95 4.82 -3.09 -0.33
N PHE A 96 5.17 -4.19 -0.99
CA PHE A 96 5.68 -4.13 -2.36
C PHE A 96 4.58 -4.19 -3.43
N LEU A 97 3.34 -4.46 -3.05
CA LEU A 97 2.19 -4.29 -3.93
C LEU A 97 1.60 -2.87 -3.91
N TRP A 98 2.12 -1.95 -3.10
CA TRP A 98 1.56 -0.61 -2.95
C TRP A 98 1.42 0.16 -4.27
N VAL A 99 2.40 0.07 -5.16
CA VAL A 99 2.35 0.68 -6.50
C VAL A 99 1.28 0.01 -7.36
N GLY A 100 1.18 -1.33 -7.32
CA GLY A 100 0.14 -2.08 -8.01
C GLY A 100 -1.26 -1.72 -7.54
N MET A 101 -1.44 -1.53 -6.23
CA MET A 101 -2.71 -1.09 -5.65
C MET A 101 -3.05 0.35 -6.04
N PHE A 102 -2.06 1.24 -6.15
CA PHE A 102 -2.26 2.59 -6.68
C PHE A 102 -2.67 2.57 -8.16
N LEU A 103 -2.03 1.75 -8.98
CA LEU A 103 -2.43 1.58 -10.38
C LEU A 103 -3.84 0.99 -10.49
N ALA A 104 -4.19 0.03 -9.64
CA ALA A 104 -5.54 -0.51 -9.59
C ALA A 104 -6.59 0.55 -9.21
N LEU A 105 -6.27 1.47 -8.29
CA LEU A 105 -7.11 2.64 -7.99
C LEU A 105 -7.40 3.48 -9.24
N LEU A 106 -6.44 3.62 -10.15
CA LEU A 106 -6.60 4.40 -11.37
C LEU A 106 -7.40 3.65 -12.45
N ILE A 107 -7.23 2.34 -12.52
CA ILE A 107 -7.75 1.52 -13.65
C ILE A 107 -9.11 0.92 -13.32
N SER A 108 -9.30 0.34 -12.13
CA SER A 108 -10.49 -0.44 -11.78
C SER A 108 -11.81 0.33 -11.93
N PRO A 109 -11.95 1.57 -11.39
CA PRO A 109 -13.19 2.33 -11.55
C PRO A 109 -13.50 2.71 -13.00
N GLN A 110 -12.46 2.98 -13.81
CA GLN A 110 -12.64 3.34 -15.22
C GLN A 110 -13.07 2.12 -16.04
N HIS A 111 -12.48 0.96 -15.76
CA HIS A 111 -12.84 -0.29 -16.41
C HIS A 111 -14.30 -0.65 -16.12
N ALA A 112 -14.72 -0.56 -14.88
CA ALA A 112 -16.11 -0.78 -14.51
C ALA A 112 -17.09 0.18 -15.20
N TYR A 113 -16.75 1.47 -15.28
CA TYR A 113 -17.58 2.47 -15.97
C TYR A 113 -17.68 2.23 -17.49
N ILE A 114 -16.58 1.84 -18.13
CA ILE A 114 -16.53 1.59 -19.58
C ILE A 114 -17.33 0.33 -19.96
N PHE A 115 -17.29 -0.71 -19.13
CA PHE A 115 -17.87 -2.01 -19.50
C PHE A 115 -19.28 -2.25 -18.92
N SER A 116 -19.68 -1.62 -17.82
CA SER A 116 -20.97 -1.92 -17.19
C SER A 116 -22.09 -0.93 -17.51
N TYR A 117 -21.78 0.33 -17.84
CA TYR A 117 -22.75 1.42 -17.96
C TYR A 117 -23.75 1.52 -16.78
N ASP A 118 -23.46 0.85 -15.69
CA ASP A 118 -24.39 0.69 -14.56
C ASP A 118 -24.15 1.81 -13.54
N ILE A 119 -24.96 2.88 -13.65
CA ILE A 119 -24.93 4.01 -12.72
C ILE A 119 -25.22 3.58 -11.29
N GLU A 120 -26.02 2.53 -11.11
CA GLU A 120 -26.37 2.05 -9.76
C GLU A 120 -25.22 1.29 -9.07
N ALA A 121 -24.20 0.85 -9.81
CA ALA A 121 -23.01 0.20 -9.25
C ALA A 121 -22.03 1.20 -8.59
N THR A 122 -22.25 2.50 -8.67
CA THR A 122 -21.36 3.55 -8.13
C THR A 122 -20.92 3.32 -6.67
N PRO A 123 -21.78 2.90 -5.71
CA PRO A 123 -21.33 2.64 -4.33
C PRO A 123 -20.30 1.53 -4.24
N ILE A 124 -20.43 0.47 -5.04
CA ILE A 124 -19.49 -0.66 -5.07
C ILE A 124 -18.12 -0.18 -5.57
N TYR A 125 -18.10 0.50 -6.72
CA TYR A 125 -16.86 0.98 -7.31
C TYR A 125 -16.18 2.06 -6.47
N THR A 126 -16.97 2.89 -5.76
CA THR A 126 -16.41 3.85 -4.80
C THR A 126 -15.73 3.16 -3.63
N ALA A 127 -16.37 2.12 -3.08
CA ALA A 127 -15.81 1.33 -2.00
C ALA A 127 -14.55 0.57 -2.45
N GLU A 128 -14.58 -0.04 -3.64
CA GLU A 128 -13.43 -0.71 -4.23
C GLU A 128 -12.26 0.25 -4.42
N ALA A 129 -12.49 1.42 -5.00
CA ALA A 129 -11.46 2.44 -5.17
C ALA A 129 -10.90 2.93 -3.82
N ALA A 130 -11.74 3.11 -2.79
CA ALA A 130 -11.30 3.46 -1.45
C ALA A 130 -10.43 2.35 -0.83
N CYS A 131 -10.78 1.08 -1.00
CA CYS A 131 -9.98 -0.04 -0.56
C CYS A 131 -8.60 -0.06 -1.23
N HIS A 132 -8.52 0.16 -2.54
CA HIS A 132 -7.24 0.25 -3.26
C HIS A 132 -6.39 1.43 -2.75
N LEU A 133 -7.01 2.58 -2.51
CA LEU A 133 -6.36 3.75 -1.91
C LEU A 133 -5.75 3.42 -0.56
N ILE A 134 -6.51 2.81 0.34
CA ILE A 134 -6.09 2.47 1.69
C ILE A 134 -4.99 1.42 1.67
N ALA A 135 -5.14 0.37 0.88
CA ALA A 135 -4.15 -0.69 0.76
C ALA A 135 -2.81 -0.16 0.20
N SER A 136 -2.86 0.73 -0.80
CA SER A 136 -1.68 1.40 -1.31
C SER A 136 -1.00 2.28 -0.26
N LEU A 137 -1.77 3.12 0.43
CA LEU A 137 -1.24 3.98 1.50
C LEU A 137 -0.65 3.17 2.65
N TYR A 138 -1.28 2.06 3.02
CA TYR A 138 -0.76 1.19 4.07
C TYR A 138 0.55 0.52 3.65
N GLY A 139 0.66 0.07 2.41
CA GLY A 139 1.92 -0.45 1.88
C GLY A 139 3.06 0.57 1.94
N ALA A 140 2.81 1.80 1.48
CA ALA A 140 3.77 2.90 1.58
C ALA A 140 4.11 3.25 3.04
N TYR A 141 3.11 3.26 3.92
CA TYR A 141 3.29 3.48 5.35
C TYR A 141 4.22 2.46 6.00
N LEU A 142 4.11 1.17 5.64
CA LEU A 142 5.01 0.12 6.14
C LEU A 142 6.48 0.38 5.76
N ILE A 143 6.72 0.95 4.58
CA ILE A 143 8.07 1.32 4.10
C ILE A 143 8.56 2.58 4.84
N ILE A 144 7.75 3.64 4.87
CA ILE A 144 8.08 4.92 5.51
C ILE A 144 8.46 4.73 6.99
N THR A 145 7.71 3.89 7.71
CA THR A 145 7.90 3.61 9.13
C THR A 145 8.95 2.53 9.41
N LYS A 146 9.68 2.09 8.39
CA LYS A 146 10.73 1.05 8.50
C LYS A 146 10.24 -0.30 9.05
N GLN A 147 8.94 -0.59 8.96
CA GLN A 147 8.41 -1.91 9.31
C GLN A 147 8.77 -2.95 8.24
N VAL A 148 8.94 -2.49 6.99
CA VAL A 148 9.45 -3.27 5.87
C VAL A 148 10.58 -2.49 5.21
N ASN A 149 11.75 -3.09 5.08
CA ASN A 149 12.87 -2.50 4.37
C ASN A 149 12.82 -2.90 2.89
N CYS A 150 13.20 -1.98 2.00
CA CYS A 150 13.31 -2.25 0.56
C CYS A 150 14.65 -2.96 0.28
N ASP A 151 14.73 -4.23 0.66
CA ASP A 151 15.91 -5.08 0.51
C ASP A 151 15.56 -6.46 -0.09
N ALA A 152 16.57 -7.19 -0.54
CA ALA A 152 16.40 -8.50 -1.15
C ALA A 152 15.78 -9.55 -0.19
N ARG A 153 15.89 -9.35 1.13
CA ARG A 153 15.29 -10.26 2.11
C ARG A 153 13.78 -10.09 2.17
N HIS A 154 13.28 -8.86 2.25
CA HIS A 154 11.84 -8.57 2.26
C HIS A 154 11.22 -8.83 0.87
N TRP A 155 11.95 -8.55 -0.21
CA TRP A 155 11.53 -8.92 -1.56
C TRP A 155 11.28 -10.43 -1.68
N ARG A 156 12.24 -11.28 -1.27
CA ARG A 156 12.05 -12.73 -1.26
C ARG A 156 10.86 -13.17 -0.42
N ARG A 157 10.62 -12.52 0.73
CA ARG A 157 9.45 -12.81 1.57
C ARG A 157 8.13 -12.48 0.85
N SER A 158 8.07 -11.35 0.17
CA SER A 158 6.89 -10.95 -0.60
C SER A 158 6.60 -11.94 -1.74
N VAL A 159 7.64 -12.35 -2.48
CA VAL A 159 7.52 -13.36 -3.55
C VAL A 159 7.00 -14.69 -2.99
N VAL A 160 7.61 -15.20 -1.91
CA VAL A 160 7.17 -16.45 -1.29
C VAL A 160 5.73 -16.34 -0.80
N CYS A 161 5.34 -15.23 -0.16
CA CYS A 161 3.97 -15.02 0.27
C CYS A 161 2.99 -15.07 -0.91
N MET A 162 3.22 -14.26 -1.94
CA MET A 162 2.31 -14.17 -3.08
C MET A 162 2.23 -15.48 -3.87
N PHE A 163 3.37 -16.11 -4.15
CA PHE A 163 3.39 -17.37 -4.91
C PHE A 163 2.73 -18.52 -4.14
N SER A 164 2.92 -18.58 -2.82
CA SER A 164 2.24 -19.58 -1.99
C SER A 164 0.72 -19.39 -2.00
N VAL A 165 0.26 -18.16 -1.90
CA VAL A 165 -1.18 -17.87 -1.88
C VAL A 165 -1.82 -18.10 -3.25
N ILE A 166 -1.18 -17.64 -4.33
CA ILE A 166 -1.65 -17.87 -5.70
C ILE A 166 -1.66 -19.37 -6.00
N GLY A 167 -0.58 -20.09 -5.66
CA GLY A 167 -0.51 -21.54 -5.84
C GLY A 167 -1.60 -22.29 -5.08
N PHE A 168 -1.88 -21.86 -3.83
CA PHE A 168 -2.99 -22.41 -3.05
C PHE A 168 -4.34 -22.09 -3.69
N GLY A 169 -4.56 -20.86 -4.17
CA GLY A 169 -5.79 -20.49 -4.88
C GLY A 169 -6.01 -21.28 -6.16
N VAL A 170 -4.97 -21.49 -6.96
CA VAL A 170 -5.02 -22.34 -8.16
C VAL A 170 -5.35 -23.79 -7.79
N LEU A 171 -4.74 -24.32 -6.72
CA LEU A 171 -5.08 -25.68 -6.23
C LEU A 171 -6.56 -25.79 -5.83
N LEU A 172 -7.10 -24.78 -5.13
CA LEU A 172 -8.52 -24.74 -4.78
C LEU A 172 -9.42 -24.70 -6.02
N ASN A 173 -9.00 -23.99 -7.08
CA ASN A 173 -9.75 -23.97 -8.36
C ASN A 173 -9.87 -25.36 -8.97
N TYR A 174 -8.80 -26.15 -8.94
CA TYR A 174 -8.84 -27.53 -9.44
C TYR A 174 -9.71 -28.47 -8.58
N ILE A 175 -9.68 -28.29 -7.25
CA ILE A 175 -10.41 -29.20 -6.34
C ILE A 175 -11.90 -28.85 -6.28
N PHE A 176 -12.22 -27.56 -6.21
CA PHE A 176 -13.58 -27.07 -5.90
C PHE A 176 -14.25 -26.35 -7.06
N HIS A 177 -13.61 -26.27 -8.23
CA HIS A 177 -14.09 -25.53 -9.41
C HIS A 177 -14.41 -24.06 -9.09
N THR A 178 -13.56 -23.43 -8.26
CA THR A 178 -13.67 -22.02 -7.88
C THR A 178 -12.89 -21.12 -8.84
N ARG A 179 -13.07 -19.79 -8.72
CA ARG A 179 -12.45 -18.78 -9.61
C ARG A 179 -11.41 -17.92 -8.89
N ASN A 180 -10.58 -18.54 -8.05
CA ASN A 180 -9.60 -17.78 -7.29
C ASN A 180 -8.53 -17.17 -8.19
N PHE A 181 -8.16 -15.92 -7.93
CA PHE A 181 -7.15 -15.14 -8.67
C PHE A 181 -7.42 -14.99 -10.18
N GLY A 182 -8.67 -15.11 -10.61
CA GLY A 182 -9.03 -15.08 -12.02
C GLY A 182 -8.45 -16.24 -12.84
N MET A 183 -7.89 -17.27 -12.19
CA MET A 183 -7.24 -18.42 -12.80
C MET A 183 -8.15 -19.66 -12.80
N ASP A 184 -9.39 -19.48 -13.19
CA ASP A 184 -10.30 -20.58 -13.44
C ASP A 184 -9.99 -21.19 -14.81
N PRO A 185 -9.57 -22.48 -14.89
CA PRO A 185 -9.26 -23.13 -16.17
C PRO A 185 -10.45 -23.18 -17.14
N TYR A 186 -11.65 -22.95 -16.65
CA TYR A 186 -12.90 -23.02 -17.41
C TYR A 186 -13.62 -21.66 -17.51
N GLY A 187 -13.06 -20.58 -16.97
CA GLY A 187 -13.66 -19.24 -16.96
C GLY A 187 -13.33 -18.44 -18.23
N ASP A 188 -14.26 -17.59 -18.66
CA ASP A 188 -14.13 -16.79 -19.89
C ASP A 188 -12.84 -15.94 -19.93
N TYR A 189 -12.45 -15.36 -18.80
CA TYR A 189 -11.21 -14.56 -18.72
C TYR A 189 -9.96 -15.41 -18.94
N THR A 190 -9.91 -16.60 -18.33
CA THR A 190 -8.79 -17.53 -18.48
C THR A 190 -8.74 -18.09 -19.88
N ILE A 191 -9.89 -18.39 -20.51
CA ILE A 191 -9.97 -18.84 -21.91
C ILE A 191 -9.38 -17.75 -22.82
N TYR A 192 -9.76 -16.47 -22.64
CA TYR A 192 -9.20 -15.37 -23.40
C TYR A 192 -7.66 -15.26 -23.24
N MET A 193 -7.15 -15.44 -22.03
CA MET A 193 -5.70 -15.43 -21.79
C MET A 193 -5.00 -16.67 -22.34
N ILE A 194 -5.66 -17.83 -22.36
CA ILE A 194 -5.15 -19.05 -23.01
C ILE A 194 -5.03 -18.84 -24.52
N ASP A 195 -5.97 -18.16 -25.15
CA ASP A 195 -5.90 -17.81 -26.59
C ASP A 195 -4.66 -16.95 -26.89
N ILE A 196 -4.26 -16.06 -25.95
CA ILE A 196 -3.05 -15.23 -26.11
C ILE A 196 -1.77 -16.02 -25.87
N PHE A 197 -1.72 -16.84 -24.81
CA PHE A 197 -0.49 -17.51 -24.35
C PHE A 197 -0.37 -18.96 -24.80
N GLY A 198 -1.39 -19.53 -25.43
CA GLY A 198 -1.41 -20.85 -26.02
C GLY A 198 -1.73 -22.01 -25.06
N SER A 199 -1.62 -21.83 -23.74
CA SER A 199 -2.02 -22.84 -22.76
C SER A 199 -2.30 -22.23 -21.38
N PHE A 200 -2.98 -23.00 -20.51
CA PHE A 200 -3.22 -22.60 -19.12
C PHE A 200 -1.90 -22.43 -18.34
N GLU A 201 -0.95 -23.34 -18.53
CA GLU A 201 0.35 -23.29 -17.86
C GLU A 201 1.15 -22.04 -18.28
N ALA A 202 1.15 -21.70 -19.57
CA ALA A 202 1.78 -20.49 -20.08
C ALA A 202 1.11 -19.23 -19.52
N THR A 203 -0.22 -19.22 -19.43
CA THR A 203 -0.99 -18.15 -18.80
C THR A 203 -0.62 -18.00 -17.31
N LEU A 204 -0.55 -19.10 -16.57
CA LEU A 204 -0.15 -19.09 -15.16
C LEU A 204 1.28 -18.56 -14.98
N VAL A 205 2.20 -19.00 -15.82
CA VAL A 205 3.60 -18.49 -15.81
C VAL A 205 3.62 -16.98 -16.09
N ALA A 206 2.91 -16.52 -17.11
CA ALA A 206 2.82 -15.09 -17.45
C ALA A 206 2.24 -14.27 -16.29
N TYR A 207 1.20 -14.77 -15.61
CA TYR A 207 0.61 -14.14 -14.43
C TYR A 207 1.61 -14.05 -13.27
N LEU A 208 2.32 -15.13 -12.96
CA LEU A 208 3.34 -15.15 -11.91
C LEU A 208 4.51 -14.20 -12.22
N LEU A 209 4.93 -14.12 -13.48
CA LEU A 209 5.93 -13.14 -13.93
C LEU A 209 5.42 -11.71 -13.79
N GLY A 210 4.15 -11.46 -14.10
CA GLY A 210 3.50 -10.16 -13.87
C GLY A 210 3.51 -9.76 -12.40
N VAL A 211 3.14 -10.69 -11.51
CA VAL A 211 3.21 -10.47 -10.05
C VAL A 211 4.63 -10.17 -9.60
N LEU A 212 5.61 -10.94 -10.08
CA LEU A 212 7.03 -10.75 -9.77
C LEU A 212 7.51 -9.36 -10.21
N LEU A 213 7.11 -8.92 -11.41
CA LEU A 213 7.43 -7.60 -11.96
C LEU A 213 6.85 -6.50 -11.07
N VAL A 214 5.57 -6.58 -10.69
CA VAL A 214 4.92 -5.59 -9.82
C VAL A 214 5.58 -5.51 -8.44
N LEU A 215 5.93 -6.65 -7.84
CA LEU A 215 6.66 -6.69 -6.57
C LEU A 215 8.05 -6.04 -6.69
N THR A 216 8.75 -6.28 -7.80
CA THR A 216 10.07 -5.69 -8.06
C THR A 216 9.97 -4.18 -8.26
N ILE A 217 9.05 -3.72 -9.10
CA ILE A 217 8.79 -2.30 -9.31
C ILE A 217 8.40 -1.61 -8.00
N GLY A 218 7.52 -2.23 -7.21
CA GLY A 218 7.08 -1.69 -5.92
C GLY A 218 8.23 -1.58 -4.91
N MET A 219 9.16 -2.54 -4.90
CA MET A 219 10.36 -2.47 -4.07
C MET A 219 11.29 -1.33 -4.52
N GLU A 220 11.58 -1.23 -5.81
CA GLU A 220 12.51 -0.22 -6.36
C GLU A 220 11.95 1.20 -6.17
N ILE A 221 10.69 1.43 -6.50
CA ILE A 221 10.04 2.73 -6.27
C ILE A 221 9.99 3.03 -4.78
N GLY A 222 9.68 2.04 -3.93
CA GLY A 222 9.70 2.17 -2.48
C GLY A 222 11.07 2.56 -1.94
N TYR A 223 12.14 1.98 -2.48
CA TYR A 223 13.52 2.32 -2.12
C TYR A 223 13.87 3.76 -2.50
N LEU A 224 13.55 4.17 -3.73
CA LEU A 224 13.79 5.55 -4.18
C LEU A 224 12.99 6.56 -3.37
N PHE A 225 11.71 6.26 -3.13
CA PHE A 225 10.83 7.10 -2.31
C PHE A 225 11.35 7.23 -0.86
N PHE A 226 11.76 6.11 -0.25
CA PHE A 226 12.32 6.11 1.09
C PHE A 226 13.60 6.95 1.18
N LYS A 227 14.52 6.83 0.21
CA LYS A 227 15.72 7.68 0.13
C LYS A 227 15.39 9.16 0.03
N LEU A 228 14.41 9.52 -0.78
CA LEU A 228 13.96 10.91 -0.90
C LEU A 228 13.42 11.44 0.43
N VAL A 229 12.60 10.65 1.12
CA VAL A 229 12.09 11.03 2.45
C VAL A 229 13.23 11.17 3.47
N GLU A 230 14.23 10.31 3.43
CA GLU A 230 15.36 10.33 4.36
C GLU A 230 16.24 11.58 4.14
N SER A 231 16.62 11.89 2.89
CA SER A 231 17.41 13.09 2.58
C SER A 231 16.70 14.39 2.98
N THR A 232 15.38 14.46 2.78
CA THR A 232 14.60 15.64 3.20
C THR A 232 14.61 15.84 4.72
N HIS A 233 14.67 14.78 5.50
CA HIS A 233 14.77 14.87 6.95
C HIS A 233 16.17 15.31 7.42
N GLU A 234 17.23 14.80 6.79
CA GLU A 234 18.61 15.17 7.10
C GLU A 234 18.83 16.67 6.85
N GLU A 235 18.43 17.19 5.69
CA GLU A 235 18.51 18.62 5.37
C GLU A 235 17.74 19.49 6.38
N ARG A 236 16.58 19.03 6.85
CA ARG A 236 15.77 19.76 7.83
C ARG A 236 16.46 19.82 9.20
N ASP A 237 17.04 18.70 9.63
CA ASP A 237 17.74 18.62 10.91
C ASP A 237 19.01 19.48 10.91
N GLU A 238 19.75 19.54 9.79
CA GLU A 238 20.89 20.45 9.61
C GLU A 238 20.49 21.91 9.68
N LEU A 239 19.39 22.29 9.02
CA LEU A 239 18.86 23.67 9.06
C LEU A 239 18.44 24.07 10.47
N GLN A 240 17.79 23.17 11.23
CA GLN A 240 17.38 23.44 12.60
C GLN A 240 18.60 23.53 13.55
N GLY A 241 19.60 22.70 13.35
CA GLY A 241 20.86 22.75 14.10
C GLY A 241 21.61 24.04 13.88
N SER A 242 21.70 24.50 12.63
CA SER A 242 22.36 25.77 12.29
C SER A 242 21.63 27.01 12.88
N THR A 243 20.31 27.01 12.88
CA THR A 243 19.50 28.07 13.43
C THR A 243 19.64 28.16 14.97
N SER A 244 19.74 27.02 15.65
CA SER A 244 19.93 26.92 17.10
C SER A 244 21.31 27.44 17.52
N SER A 245 22.35 27.18 16.73
CA SER A 245 23.71 27.68 17.01
C SER A 245 23.82 29.21 16.87
N VAL A 246 23.19 29.77 15.85
CA VAL A 246 23.15 31.23 15.63
C VAL A 246 22.40 31.97 16.76
N THR A 247 21.31 31.36 17.25
CA THR A 247 20.54 31.96 18.36
C THR A 247 21.30 31.87 19.71
N ALA A 248 22.09 30.83 19.93
CA ALA A 248 22.92 30.67 21.13
C ALA A 248 24.09 31.66 21.16
N GLU A 249 24.70 31.94 20.01
CA GLU A 249 25.80 32.88 19.87
C GLU A 249 25.35 34.35 20.04
N ALA A 250 24.13 34.66 19.63
CA ALA A 250 23.52 35.98 19.82
C ALA A 250 23.06 36.26 21.28
N ALA A 251 22.93 35.23 22.10
CA ALA A 251 22.48 35.31 23.47
C ALA A 251 23.62 35.43 24.51
N THR A 252 24.89 35.39 24.10
CA THR A 252 26.03 35.61 25.00
C THR A 252 26.19 37.13 25.24
N PRO A 253 25.88 37.68 26.44
CA PRO A 253 26.11 39.08 26.72
C PRO A 253 27.62 39.33 26.76
N SER A 254 28.07 40.28 25.93
CA SER A 254 29.43 40.81 25.98
C SER A 254 29.66 41.45 27.37
N THR A 255 30.23 40.72 28.29
CA THR A 255 30.79 41.25 29.52
C THR A 255 32.11 41.95 29.17
N THR A 256 32.00 43.15 28.65
CA THR A 256 33.07 44.14 28.74
C THR A 256 33.12 44.61 30.20
N GLY A 257 33.93 43.92 30.97
CA GLY A 257 34.30 44.38 32.33
C GLY A 257 35.42 45.40 32.25
N ASP A 258 35.06 46.66 32.20
CA ASP A 258 35.92 47.76 32.69
C ASP A 258 35.91 47.76 34.21
N GLY A 259 37.07 47.81 34.78
CA GLY A 259 37.16 48.01 36.24
C GLY A 259 38.60 47.94 36.77
N ASN A 260 39.48 48.75 36.21
CA ASN A 260 40.61 49.28 37.00
C ASN A 260 40.08 50.06 38.20
N MET A 261 40.51 49.74 39.39
CA MET A 261 40.90 50.79 40.39
C MET A 261 41.87 50.20 41.38
N GLU A 262 43.04 50.87 41.40
CA GLU A 262 43.99 50.95 42.47
C GLU A 262 43.31 51.36 43.80
N GLU A 263 43.77 50.90 44.95
CA GLU A 263 44.37 51.84 45.95
C GLU A 263 44.81 51.11 47.22
N ASN A 264 46.06 51.26 47.53
CA ASN A 264 46.76 51.54 48.81
C ASN A 264 46.01 51.24 50.13
N ALA A 265 46.58 50.41 50.96
CA ALA A 265 47.17 50.75 52.30
C ALA A 265 47.61 49.44 53.00
#